data_d3dc7682446d7dbd9cb7b4c244393b5e
#
_entry.id   d3dc7682446d7dbd9cb7b4c244393b5e
#
_cell.length_a   1.000
_cell.length_b   1.000
_cell.length_c   1.000
_cell.angle_alpha   90.00
_cell.angle_beta   90.00
_cell.angle_gamma   90.00
#
_symmetry.space_group_name_H-M   'P 1'
#
loop_
_entity.id
_entity.type
_entity.pdbx_description
1 polymer ?
#
loop_
_entity_poly.entity_id
_entity_poly.type
_entity_poly.pdbx_seq_one_letter_code
_entity_poly.pdbx_strand_id
1 'polypeptide(L)'
;MKLKYVLKYIKDYIRLGFNSDGNSKFSKTILKKIKKGFYLDIGCYHPIKDSHTALLYKNDWKGMNLDISKESIEMFNIFRPKDINLNIGISTKNGYQKAYFEKNISTVSSLDKNYLAKCGRKNLIIRLLKVITLKKLRKKYNINKIDFLKMDCESKDATIIMNASLKDLDCNYLCLELIPEKKIKSKNIKNSAIKNFLKTSVYKKIKKNFIIIDNEGDTFLLKKK
;
A
#
# COMPACT_ATOMS: atom_id res chain seq x y z
N MET A 1 -7.91 21.77 13.41
CA MET A 1 -7.11 20.68 12.78
C MET A 1 -7.89 19.92 11.70
N LYS A 2 -9.12 19.47 11.95
CA LYS A 2 -9.93 18.70 10.95
C LYS A 2 -10.21 19.46 9.65
N LEU A 3 -10.51 20.78 9.70
CA LEU A 3 -10.89 21.58 8.55
C LEU A 3 -9.85 21.58 7.42
N LYS A 4 -8.55 21.68 7.73
CA LYS A 4 -7.49 21.67 6.70
C LYS A 4 -7.43 20.34 5.92
N TYR A 5 -7.78 19.21 6.55
CA TYR A 5 -7.82 17.91 5.90
C TYR A 5 -9.06 17.78 5.01
N VAL A 6 -10.20 18.32 5.47
CA VAL A 6 -11.41 18.40 4.65
C VAL A 6 -11.16 19.25 3.41
N LEU A 7 -10.58 20.44 3.58
CA LEU A 7 -10.26 21.33 2.45
C LEU A 7 -9.26 20.67 1.47
N LYS A 8 -8.23 19.98 1.99
CA LYS A 8 -7.29 19.25 1.14
C LYS A 8 -7.98 18.12 0.36
N TYR A 9 -8.83 17.35 1.02
CA TYR A 9 -9.60 16.29 0.39
C TYR A 9 -10.52 16.83 -0.71
N ILE A 10 -11.27 17.90 -0.43
CA ILE A 10 -12.15 18.56 -1.40
C ILE A 10 -11.34 19.08 -2.59
N LYS A 11 -10.21 19.75 -2.34
CA LYS A 11 -9.32 20.25 -3.39
C LYS A 11 -8.80 19.10 -4.28
N ASP A 12 -8.35 18.01 -3.68
CA ASP A 12 -7.87 16.84 -4.41
C ASP A 12 -9.02 16.17 -5.18
N TYR A 13 -10.22 16.10 -4.60
CA TYR A 13 -11.43 15.59 -5.24
C TYR A 13 -11.84 16.42 -6.46
N ILE A 14 -11.88 17.74 -6.34
CA ILE A 14 -12.27 18.66 -7.44
C ILE A 14 -11.21 18.61 -8.55
N ARG A 15 -9.93 18.68 -8.19
CA ARG A 15 -8.83 18.72 -9.17
C ARG A 15 -8.72 17.44 -10.00
N LEU A 16 -8.93 16.30 -9.37
CA LEU A 16 -8.64 14.99 -9.98
C LEU A 16 -9.89 14.31 -10.52
N GLY A 17 -11.07 14.79 -10.10
CA GLY A 17 -12.34 14.14 -10.39
C GLY A 17 -12.43 12.78 -9.70
N PHE A 18 -13.64 12.42 -9.29
CA PHE A 18 -13.89 11.12 -8.64
C PHE A 18 -13.55 9.92 -9.54
N ASN A 19 -13.56 10.12 -10.85
CA ASN A 19 -13.39 9.05 -11.84
C ASN A 19 -11.92 8.72 -12.13
N SER A 20 -10.96 9.60 -11.81
CA SER A 20 -9.56 9.38 -12.19
C SER A 20 -8.78 8.55 -11.19
N ASP A 21 -8.97 8.74 -9.88
CA ASP A 21 -8.05 8.16 -8.88
C ASP A 21 -8.69 7.12 -7.96
N GLY A 22 -9.98 7.21 -7.67
CA GLY A 22 -10.67 6.14 -6.90
C GLY A 22 -11.10 4.96 -7.77
N ASN A 23 -10.67 4.91 -9.03
CA ASN A 23 -11.18 4.01 -10.05
C ASN A 23 -10.12 3.01 -10.55
N SER A 24 -9.28 2.54 -9.62
CA SER A 24 -8.23 1.57 -9.90
C SER A 24 -8.75 0.36 -10.71
N LYS A 25 -8.06 0.03 -11.80
CA LYS A 25 -8.39 -1.17 -12.60
C LYS A 25 -8.25 -2.45 -11.79
N PHE A 26 -7.35 -2.48 -10.79
CA PHE A 26 -7.20 -3.62 -9.89
C PHE A 26 -8.46 -3.84 -9.07
N SER A 27 -9.02 -2.77 -8.47
CA SER A 27 -10.29 -2.83 -7.75
C SER A 27 -11.44 -3.27 -8.64
N LYS A 28 -11.51 -2.78 -9.88
CA LYS A 28 -12.51 -3.22 -10.86
C LYS A 28 -12.40 -4.71 -11.16
N THR A 29 -11.18 -5.21 -11.35
CA THR A 29 -10.91 -6.61 -11.60
C THR A 29 -11.36 -7.49 -10.42
N ILE A 30 -11.09 -7.04 -9.18
CA ILE A 30 -11.48 -7.74 -7.97
C ILE A 30 -13.00 -7.75 -7.81
N LEU A 31 -13.68 -6.60 -7.99
CA LEU A 31 -15.13 -6.47 -7.85
C LEU A 31 -15.94 -7.31 -8.84
N LYS A 32 -15.38 -7.64 -10.00
CA LYS A 32 -15.99 -8.60 -10.94
C LYS A 32 -16.11 -10.01 -10.35
N LYS A 33 -15.26 -10.37 -9.37
CA LYS A 33 -15.17 -11.71 -8.78
C LYS A 33 -15.69 -11.77 -7.36
N ILE A 34 -15.45 -10.72 -6.56
CA ILE A 34 -15.80 -10.65 -5.15
C ILE A 34 -16.59 -9.36 -4.92
N LYS A 35 -17.88 -9.49 -4.59
CA LYS A 35 -18.77 -8.34 -4.40
C LYS A 35 -18.55 -7.63 -3.06
N LYS A 36 -18.31 -8.40 -1.99
CA LYS A 36 -18.04 -7.89 -0.64
C LYS A 36 -16.86 -8.66 -0.06
N GLY A 37 -15.96 -7.98 0.60
CA GLY A 37 -14.77 -8.59 1.17
C GLY A 37 -14.07 -7.71 2.18
N PHE A 38 -12.89 -8.14 2.59
CA PHE A 38 -12.01 -7.41 3.50
C PHE A 38 -10.69 -7.08 2.81
N TYR A 39 -10.29 -5.81 2.87
CA TYR A 39 -8.97 -5.39 2.40
C TYR A 39 -8.06 -4.93 3.55
N LEU A 40 -6.77 -5.15 3.34
CA LEU A 40 -5.69 -4.60 4.16
C LEU A 40 -4.82 -3.72 3.25
N ASP A 41 -4.83 -2.40 3.51
CA ASP A 41 -4.11 -1.37 2.75
C ASP A 41 -2.93 -0.86 3.58
N ILE A 42 -1.72 -1.26 3.23
CA ILE A 42 -0.48 -0.90 3.92
C ILE A 42 0.25 0.15 3.08
N GLY A 43 0.48 1.34 3.66
CA GLY A 43 0.90 2.53 2.95
C GLY A 43 -0.27 3.14 2.17
N CYS A 44 -1.35 3.44 2.89
CA CYS A 44 -2.63 3.81 2.26
C CYS A 44 -2.66 5.25 1.73
N TYR A 45 -1.75 6.11 2.13
CA TYR A 45 -1.52 7.49 1.68
C TYR A 45 -2.75 8.40 1.73
N HIS A 46 -3.72 8.22 0.84
CA HIS A 46 -4.87 9.12 0.68
C HIS A 46 -6.18 8.35 0.43
N PRO A 47 -7.33 8.78 1.01
CA PRO A 47 -8.59 8.04 0.91
C PRO A 47 -9.14 7.85 -0.52
N ILE A 48 -8.75 8.72 -1.47
CA ILE A 48 -9.19 8.64 -2.87
C ILE A 48 -8.00 8.61 -3.82
N LYS A 49 -7.07 9.60 -3.69
CA LYS A 49 -5.98 9.79 -4.63
C LYS A 49 -5.02 8.62 -4.59
N ASP A 50 -4.67 8.09 -5.76
CA ASP A 50 -3.74 6.95 -5.93
C ASP A 50 -4.13 5.74 -5.06
N SER A 51 -5.45 5.56 -4.80
CA SER A 51 -5.95 4.53 -3.91
C SER A 51 -6.50 3.33 -4.66
N HIS A 52 -5.89 2.18 -4.45
CA HIS A 52 -6.39 0.89 -4.94
C HIS A 52 -7.56 0.33 -4.13
N THR A 53 -7.95 0.96 -3.02
CA THR A 53 -9.02 0.50 -2.13
C THR A 53 -10.25 1.42 -2.09
N ALA A 54 -10.16 2.64 -2.68
CA ALA A 54 -11.26 3.60 -2.66
C ALA A 54 -12.56 3.04 -3.29
N LEU A 55 -12.45 2.38 -4.44
CA LEU A 55 -13.60 1.78 -5.11
C LEU A 55 -14.17 0.58 -4.34
N LEU A 56 -13.33 -0.20 -3.65
CA LEU A 56 -13.77 -1.28 -2.78
C LEU A 56 -14.59 -0.74 -1.61
N TYR A 57 -14.09 0.29 -0.91
CA TYR A 57 -14.80 0.95 0.18
C TYR A 57 -16.18 1.47 -0.26
N LYS A 58 -16.27 2.07 -1.46
CA LYS A 58 -17.55 2.51 -2.03
C LYS A 58 -18.54 1.38 -2.30
N ASN A 59 -18.03 0.18 -2.56
CA ASN A 59 -18.84 -1.01 -2.78
C ASN A 59 -19.02 -1.83 -1.48
N ASP A 60 -19.05 -1.14 -0.33
CA ASP A 60 -19.34 -1.71 0.99
C ASP A 60 -18.37 -2.80 1.45
N TRP A 61 -17.14 -2.81 0.91
CA TRP A 61 -16.07 -3.59 1.52
C TRP A 61 -15.68 -3.00 2.86
N LYS A 62 -15.25 -3.82 3.77
CA LYS A 62 -14.62 -3.42 5.02
C LYS A 62 -13.11 -3.45 4.85
N GLY A 63 -12.41 -2.57 5.57
CA GLY A 63 -10.96 -2.52 5.43
C GLY A 63 -10.22 -2.07 6.67
N MET A 64 -8.92 -2.27 6.58
CA MET A 64 -7.96 -1.73 7.51
C MET A 64 -6.89 -0.97 6.72
N ASN A 65 -6.72 0.31 7.04
CA ASN A 65 -5.78 1.21 6.41
C ASN A 65 -4.63 1.53 7.39
N LEU A 66 -3.41 1.34 6.94
CA LEU A 66 -2.21 1.62 7.73
C LEU A 66 -1.33 2.61 6.99
N ASP A 67 -0.86 3.61 7.71
CA ASP A 67 0.13 4.56 7.20
C ASP A 67 1.05 5.07 8.30
N ILE A 68 2.28 5.37 7.94
CA ILE A 68 3.25 6.00 8.83
C ILE A 68 2.95 7.51 9.03
N SER A 69 2.21 8.13 8.12
CA SER A 69 1.74 9.52 8.24
C SER A 69 0.47 9.59 9.09
N LYS A 70 0.59 10.26 10.24
CA LYS A 70 -0.57 10.55 11.10
C LYS A 70 -1.62 11.36 10.34
N GLU A 71 -1.18 12.30 9.54
CA GLU A 71 -2.05 13.19 8.77
C GLU A 71 -2.84 12.43 7.69
N SER A 72 -2.24 11.41 7.06
CA SER A 72 -2.96 10.49 6.16
C SER A 72 -4.08 9.76 6.91
N ILE A 73 -3.76 9.17 8.06
CA ILE A 73 -4.74 8.45 8.87
C ILE A 73 -5.88 9.35 9.38
N GLU A 74 -5.61 10.59 9.74
CA GLU A 74 -6.67 11.56 10.09
C GLU A 74 -7.64 11.81 8.93
N MET A 75 -7.15 11.82 7.69
CA MET A 75 -8.02 11.90 6.51
C MET A 75 -8.87 10.64 6.37
N PHE A 76 -8.30 9.45 6.55
CA PHE A 76 -9.06 8.20 6.53
C PHE A 76 -10.12 8.15 7.63
N ASN A 77 -9.83 8.61 8.85
CA ASN A 77 -10.82 8.70 9.93
C ASN A 77 -12.02 9.59 9.60
N ILE A 78 -11.81 10.64 8.78
CA ILE A 78 -12.89 11.53 8.35
C ILE A 78 -13.69 10.92 7.19
N PHE A 79 -13.00 10.37 6.18
CA PHE A 79 -13.61 10.01 4.90
C PHE A 79 -13.89 8.51 4.72
N ARG A 80 -13.28 7.67 5.56
CA ARG A 80 -13.54 6.22 5.64
C ARG A 80 -13.75 5.77 7.09
N PRO A 81 -14.77 6.34 7.78
CA PRO A 81 -14.98 6.05 9.21
C PRO A 81 -15.45 4.61 9.49
N LYS A 82 -15.90 3.87 8.47
CA LYS A 82 -16.28 2.45 8.61
C LYS A 82 -15.08 1.51 8.63
N ASP A 83 -13.89 2.00 8.27
CA ASP A 83 -12.65 1.24 8.27
C ASP A 83 -11.89 1.39 9.60
N ILE A 84 -10.99 0.46 9.84
CA ILE A 84 -9.99 0.54 10.91
C ILE A 84 -8.77 1.30 10.37
N ASN A 85 -8.50 2.50 10.87
CA ASN A 85 -7.42 3.36 10.38
C ASN A 85 -6.33 3.50 11.44
N LEU A 86 -5.10 3.08 11.14
CA LEU A 86 -4.03 2.94 12.11
C LEU A 86 -2.77 3.70 11.68
N ASN A 87 -2.31 4.62 12.53
CA ASN A 87 -1.00 5.25 12.36
C ASN A 87 0.11 4.35 12.91
N ILE A 88 0.46 3.33 12.16
CA ILE A 88 1.54 2.38 12.45
C ILE A 88 2.24 1.96 11.16
N GLY A 89 3.53 1.59 11.27
CA GLY A 89 4.27 0.99 10.16
C GLY A 89 4.28 -0.53 10.22
N ILE A 90 4.30 -1.17 9.06
CA ILE A 90 4.64 -2.60 8.97
C ILE A 90 6.15 -2.74 8.79
N SER A 91 6.74 -3.66 9.54
CA SER A 91 8.19 -3.90 9.53
C SER A 91 8.50 -5.37 9.81
N THR A 92 9.78 -5.72 9.74
CA THR A 92 10.26 -7.08 10.08
C THR A 92 10.34 -7.35 11.58
N LYS A 93 10.21 -6.31 12.41
CA LYS A 93 10.23 -6.39 13.88
C LYS A 93 9.17 -5.51 14.52
N ASN A 94 8.84 -5.82 15.77
CA ASN A 94 7.93 -5.00 16.56
C ASN A 94 8.72 -3.96 17.38
N GLY A 95 8.10 -2.83 17.72
CA GLY A 95 8.70 -1.78 18.55
C GLY A 95 8.50 -0.40 17.97
N TYR A 96 9.54 0.42 18.00
CA TYR A 96 9.55 1.76 17.45
C TYR A 96 10.70 1.91 16.45
N GLN A 97 10.47 2.62 15.36
CA GLN A 97 11.47 2.95 14.35
C GLN A 97 11.34 4.41 13.93
N LYS A 98 12.44 4.99 13.47
CA LYS A 98 12.43 6.31 12.82
C LYS A 98 11.74 6.19 11.47
N ALA A 99 10.77 7.07 11.24
CA ALA A 99 10.11 7.27 9.96
C ALA A 99 10.53 8.64 9.40
N TYR A 100 10.71 8.71 8.10
CA TYR A 100 11.25 9.86 7.40
C TYR A 100 10.23 10.38 6.41
N PHE A 101 9.98 11.69 6.41
CA PHE A 101 8.97 12.35 5.61
C PHE A 101 9.55 13.57 4.91
N GLU A 102 9.22 13.78 3.64
CA GLU A 102 9.48 15.04 2.96
C GLU A 102 8.59 16.16 3.51
N LYS A 103 7.32 15.83 3.77
CA LYS A 103 6.27 16.69 4.33
C LYS A 103 5.23 15.84 5.04
N ASN A 104 4.33 16.46 5.77
CA ASN A 104 3.32 15.76 6.58
C ASN A 104 2.45 14.76 5.80
N ILE A 105 2.07 15.10 4.57
CA ILE A 105 1.36 14.22 3.65
C ILE A 105 2.18 14.19 2.36
N SER A 106 2.81 13.08 2.09
CA SER A 106 3.68 12.87 0.93
C SER A 106 3.46 11.46 0.38
N THR A 107 3.56 11.33 -0.94
CA THR A 107 3.64 10.03 -1.61
C THR A 107 4.98 9.34 -1.32
N VAL A 108 6.00 10.08 -0.88
CA VAL A 108 7.33 9.57 -0.61
C VAL A 108 7.62 9.71 0.88
N SER A 109 7.26 8.71 1.66
CA SER A 109 7.54 8.61 3.10
C SER A 109 7.97 7.18 3.40
N SER A 110 9.05 6.97 4.16
CA SER A 110 9.60 5.63 4.34
C SER A 110 10.21 5.43 5.73
N LEU A 111 10.32 4.17 6.13
CA LEU A 111 11.19 3.75 7.23
C LEU A 111 12.67 3.66 6.80
N ASP A 112 12.99 3.99 5.54
CA ASP A 112 14.32 3.95 4.96
C ASP A 112 14.82 5.34 4.55
N LYS A 113 15.74 5.90 5.35
CA LYS A 113 16.35 7.19 5.05
C LYS A 113 17.08 7.20 3.70
N ASN A 114 17.78 6.11 3.37
CA ASN A 114 18.58 6.03 2.16
C ASN A 114 17.71 6.01 0.89
N TYR A 115 16.50 5.46 0.98
CA TYR A 115 15.53 5.51 -0.11
C TYR A 115 15.12 6.96 -0.42
N LEU A 116 14.79 7.76 0.61
CA LEU A 116 14.43 9.16 0.39
C LEU A 116 15.60 9.98 -0.17
N ALA A 117 16.83 9.70 0.28
CA ALA A 117 18.02 10.33 -0.28
C ALA A 117 18.19 10.00 -1.78
N LYS A 118 17.97 8.74 -2.20
CA LYS A 118 17.96 8.33 -3.61
C LYS A 118 16.85 9.01 -4.41
N CYS A 119 15.71 9.35 -3.78
CA CYS A 119 14.63 10.14 -4.37
C CYS A 119 14.95 11.66 -4.39
N GLY A 120 16.15 12.08 -4.00
CA GLY A 120 16.57 13.49 -3.98
C GLY A 120 15.95 14.30 -2.84
N ARG A 121 15.40 13.65 -1.80
CA ARG A 121 14.76 14.33 -0.66
C ARG A 121 15.78 14.64 0.41
N LYS A 122 15.97 15.94 0.73
CA LYS A 122 17.03 16.39 1.64
C LYS A 122 16.52 16.83 3.01
N ASN A 123 15.53 17.69 3.08
CA ASN A 123 15.00 18.24 4.34
C ASN A 123 13.91 17.33 4.90
N LEU A 124 14.30 16.31 5.66
CA LEU A 124 13.38 15.29 6.15
C LEU A 124 12.86 15.62 7.55
N ILE A 125 11.54 15.47 7.72
CA ILE A 125 10.91 15.40 9.04
C ILE A 125 11.13 13.98 9.55
N ILE A 126 11.63 13.83 10.79
CA ILE A 126 11.89 12.54 11.41
C ILE A 126 10.91 12.36 12.58
N ARG A 127 10.21 11.24 12.62
CA ARG A 127 9.30 10.88 13.71
C ARG A 127 9.60 9.47 14.19
N LEU A 128 9.49 9.26 15.50
CA LEU A 128 9.51 7.92 16.07
C LEU A 128 8.11 7.32 15.96
N LEU A 129 7.99 6.19 15.28
CA LEU A 129 6.72 5.56 14.96
C LEU A 129 6.69 4.12 15.48
N LYS A 130 5.53 3.71 15.98
CA LYS A 130 5.27 2.31 16.32
C LYS A 130 5.24 1.46 15.06
N VAL A 131 5.98 0.35 15.08
CA VAL A 131 5.99 -0.63 14.00
C VAL A 131 5.64 -2.02 14.53
N ILE A 132 4.99 -2.81 13.70
CA ILE A 132 4.66 -4.20 14.00
C ILE A 132 4.88 -5.09 12.78
N THR A 133 5.06 -6.38 13.02
CA THR A 133 5.11 -7.37 11.94
C THR A 133 3.71 -7.66 11.42
N LEU A 134 3.59 -8.11 10.18
CA LEU A 134 2.32 -8.54 9.60
C LEU A 134 1.65 -9.64 10.43
N LYS A 135 2.45 -10.61 10.92
CA LYS A 135 1.99 -11.65 11.85
C LYS A 135 1.34 -11.07 13.09
N LYS A 136 1.99 -10.09 13.74
CA LYS A 136 1.44 -9.45 14.97
C LYS A 136 0.19 -8.63 14.67
N LEU A 137 0.13 -7.95 13.51
CA LEU A 137 -1.05 -7.22 13.06
C LEU A 137 -2.24 -8.19 12.95
N ARG A 138 -2.09 -9.27 12.18
CA ARG A 138 -3.15 -10.28 11.98
C ARG A 138 -3.66 -10.84 13.31
N LYS A 139 -2.73 -11.24 14.20
CA LYS A 139 -3.09 -11.75 15.53
C LYS A 139 -3.83 -10.72 16.38
N LYS A 140 -3.32 -9.47 16.43
CA LYS A 140 -3.88 -8.41 17.30
C LYS A 140 -5.30 -8.02 16.90
N TYR A 141 -5.61 -8.02 15.61
CA TYR A 141 -6.91 -7.58 15.07
C TYR A 141 -7.77 -8.76 14.58
N ASN A 142 -7.41 -10.01 14.92
CA ASN A 142 -8.14 -11.23 14.53
C ASN A 142 -8.43 -11.30 13.01
N ILE A 143 -7.44 -10.92 12.18
CA ILE A 143 -7.58 -10.94 10.73
C ILE A 143 -7.38 -12.36 10.22
N ASN A 144 -8.45 -13.10 10.10
CA ASN A 144 -8.42 -14.50 9.64
C ASN A 144 -8.39 -14.59 8.11
N LYS A 145 -9.10 -13.70 7.42
CA LYS A 145 -9.21 -13.69 5.96
C LYS A 145 -8.91 -12.29 5.43
N ILE A 146 -8.13 -12.24 4.35
CA ILE A 146 -7.88 -11.03 3.56
C ILE A 146 -8.28 -11.36 2.12
N ASP A 147 -9.22 -10.61 1.56
CA ASP A 147 -9.59 -10.75 0.16
C ASP A 147 -8.65 -9.93 -0.74
N PHE A 148 -8.19 -8.78 -0.27
CA PHE A 148 -7.23 -7.95 -0.98
C PHE A 148 -6.18 -7.37 -0.02
N LEU A 149 -4.92 -7.75 -0.20
CA LEU A 149 -3.76 -7.16 0.49
C LEU A 149 -3.03 -6.23 -0.47
N LYS A 150 -3.01 -4.92 -0.17
CA LYS A 150 -2.17 -3.93 -0.87
C LYS A 150 -0.99 -3.58 0.03
N MET A 151 0.19 -3.64 -0.52
CA MET A 151 1.43 -3.22 0.13
C MET A 151 2.16 -2.23 -0.77
N ASP A 152 2.50 -1.09 -0.17
CA ASP A 152 3.24 -0.01 -0.80
C ASP A 152 3.94 0.77 0.32
N CYS A 153 5.09 0.27 0.70
CA CYS A 153 5.86 0.73 1.86
C CYS A 153 7.13 1.47 1.45
N GLU A 154 7.14 2.02 0.25
CA GLU A 154 8.23 2.87 -0.24
C GLU A 154 9.60 2.23 0.02
N SER A 155 9.95 1.20 -0.78
CA SER A 155 11.17 0.39 -0.74
C SER A 155 11.23 -0.73 0.32
N LYS A 156 10.28 -0.84 1.25
CA LYS A 156 10.33 -1.88 2.30
C LYS A 156 9.53 -3.13 1.96
N ASP A 157 8.73 -3.12 0.89
CA ASP A 157 7.85 -4.22 0.50
C ASP A 157 8.60 -5.53 0.34
N ALA A 158 9.69 -5.53 -0.42
CA ALA A 158 10.53 -6.72 -0.60
C ALA A 158 11.04 -7.28 0.73
N THR A 159 11.54 -6.41 1.60
CA THR A 159 12.08 -6.81 2.91
C THR A 159 10.98 -7.39 3.81
N ILE A 160 9.80 -6.77 3.83
CA ILE A 160 8.65 -7.23 4.63
C ILE A 160 8.21 -8.60 4.12
N ILE A 161 8.02 -8.75 2.80
CA ILE A 161 7.58 -10.01 2.19
C ILE A 161 8.59 -11.13 2.44
N MET A 162 9.88 -10.86 2.29
CA MET A 162 10.92 -11.87 2.52
C MET A 162 10.97 -12.36 3.96
N ASN A 163 10.57 -11.55 4.94
CA ASN A 163 10.52 -11.91 6.36
C ASN A 163 9.15 -12.43 6.83
N ALA A 164 8.07 -12.15 6.12
CA ALA A 164 6.75 -12.67 6.44
C ALA A 164 6.64 -14.16 6.08
N SER A 165 5.84 -14.93 6.83
CA SER A 165 5.47 -16.28 6.43
C SER A 165 4.45 -16.24 5.28
N LEU A 166 4.34 -17.32 4.49
CA LEU A 166 3.31 -17.41 3.46
C LEU A 166 1.89 -17.37 4.05
N LYS A 167 1.73 -17.86 5.28
CA LYS A 167 0.47 -17.74 6.04
C LYS A 167 0.12 -16.29 6.39
N ASP A 168 1.11 -15.47 6.71
CA ASP A 168 0.88 -14.06 7.00
C ASP A 168 0.50 -13.27 5.74
N LEU A 169 1.01 -13.71 4.57
CA LEU A 169 0.69 -13.15 3.25
C LEU A 169 -0.58 -13.75 2.61
N ASP A 170 -1.26 -14.68 3.30
CA ASP A 170 -2.43 -15.37 2.73
C ASP A 170 -3.59 -14.41 2.47
N CYS A 171 -3.92 -14.25 1.17
CA CYS A 171 -4.99 -13.40 0.68
C CYS A 171 -5.43 -13.87 -0.71
N ASN A 172 -6.64 -13.49 -1.14
CA ASN A 172 -7.12 -13.85 -2.48
C ASN A 172 -6.41 -13.05 -3.58
N TYR A 173 -6.17 -11.76 -3.33
CA TYR A 173 -5.44 -10.86 -4.22
C TYR A 173 -4.35 -10.11 -3.45
N LEU A 174 -3.17 -10.06 -4.05
CA LEU A 174 -2.00 -9.36 -3.51
C LEU A 174 -1.58 -8.27 -4.49
N CYS A 175 -1.53 -7.03 -4.03
CA CYS A 175 -0.99 -5.90 -4.78
C CYS A 175 0.33 -5.46 -4.13
N LEU A 176 1.38 -5.42 -4.93
CA LEU A 176 2.74 -5.08 -4.49
C LEU A 176 3.31 -4.00 -5.39
N GLU A 177 3.92 -2.97 -4.79
CA GLU A 177 4.85 -2.10 -5.50
C GLU A 177 6.28 -2.57 -5.25
N LEU A 178 7.02 -2.86 -6.33
CA LEU A 178 8.43 -3.25 -6.26
C LEU A 178 9.25 -2.30 -7.09
N ILE A 179 9.85 -1.33 -6.43
CA ILE A 179 10.70 -0.32 -7.06
C ILE A 179 12.00 -0.99 -7.50
N PRO A 180 12.33 -1.00 -8.80
CA PRO A 180 13.56 -1.59 -9.29
C PRO A 180 14.77 -0.77 -8.83
N GLU A 181 15.88 -1.44 -8.51
CA GLU A 181 17.13 -0.77 -8.12
C GLU A 181 17.68 0.15 -9.22
N LYS A 182 17.36 -0.12 -10.48
CA LYS A 182 17.76 0.68 -11.65
C LYS A 182 16.52 1.00 -12.49
N LYS A 183 16.29 2.29 -12.76
CA LYS A 183 15.27 2.72 -13.74
C LYS A 183 15.63 2.18 -15.12
N ILE A 184 14.74 1.37 -15.69
CA ILE A 184 14.95 0.80 -17.02
C ILE A 184 14.39 1.80 -18.05
N LYS A 185 15.28 2.32 -18.89
CA LYS A 185 14.89 3.05 -20.11
C LYS A 185 14.47 2.03 -21.17
N SER A 186 13.21 1.63 -21.21
CA SER A 186 12.68 0.71 -22.22
C SER A 186 11.43 1.29 -22.88
N LYS A 187 11.34 1.17 -24.21
CA LYS A 187 10.13 1.55 -24.99
C LYS A 187 8.93 0.65 -24.68
N ASN A 188 9.12 -0.51 -24.06
CA ASN A 188 8.07 -1.47 -23.70
C ASN A 188 8.07 -1.74 -22.18
N ILE A 189 7.67 -0.72 -21.42
CA ILE A 189 7.73 -0.69 -19.94
C ILE A 189 6.97 -1.87 -19.31
N LYS A 190 5.79 -2.22 -19.83
CA LYS A 190 4.93 -3.26 -19.23
C LYS A 190 5.60 -4.64 -19.24
N ASN A 191 6.13 -5.06 -20.36
CA ASN A 191 6.79 -6.37 -20.48
C ASN A 191 8.14 -6.43 -19.75
N SER A 192 8.85 -5.31 -19.66
CA SER A 192 10.12 -5.25 -18.93
C SER A 192 9.90 -5.31 -17.42
N ALA A 193 8.87 -4.65 -16.87
CA ALA A 193 8.55 -4.70 -15.45
C ALA A 193 8.20 -6.14 -15.00
N ILE A 194 7.35 -6.84 -15.76
CA ILE A 194 7.04 -8.25 -15.47
C ILE A 194 8.30 -9.12 -15.52
N LYS A 195 9.11 -9.01 -16.58
CA LYS A 195 10.35 -9.81 -16.70
C LYS A 195 11.31 -9.57 -15.52
N ASN A 196 11.40 -8.35 -15.04
CA ASN A 196 12.23 -8.02 -13.87
C ASN A 196 11.64 -8.59 -12.58
N PHE A 197 10.33 -8.42 -12.38
CA PHE A 197 9.65 -8.98 -11.22
C PHE A 197 9.85 -10.50 -11.12
N LEU A 198 9.70 -11.23 -12.22
CA LEU A 198 9.90 -12.70 -12.26
C LEU A 198 11.30 -13.15 -11.78
N LYS A 199 12.31 -12.29 -11.89
CA LYS A 199 13.69 -12.59 -11.46
C LYS A 199 13.90 -12.31 -9.96
N THR A 200 13.02 -11.57 -9.30
CA THR A 200 13.21 -11.17 -7.90
C THR A 200 13.10 -12.34 -6.93
N SER A 201 13.77 -12.21 -5.78
CA SER A 201 13.61 -13.13 -4.65
C SER A 201 12.18 -13.14 -4.11
N VAL A 202 11.51 -11.99 -4.16
CA VAL A 202 10.09 -11.84 -3.78
C VAL A 202 9.22 -12.78 -4.62
N TYR A 203 9.30 -12.70 -5.95
CA TYR A 203 8.51 -13.58 -6.81
C TYR A 203 8.85 -15.05 -6.61
N LYS A 204 10.14 -15.39 -6.50
CA LYS A 204 10.59 -16.77 -6.22
C LYS A 204 9.93 -17.34 -4.96
N LYS A 205 9.78 -16.49 -3.91
CA LYS A 205 9.13 -16.88 -2.66
C LYS A 205 7.63 -17.14 -2.82
N ILE A 206 6.92 -16.24 -3.53
CA ILE A 206 5.45 -16.25 -3.57
C ILE A 206 4.85 -17.01 -4.76
N LYS A 207 5.63 -17.33 -5.80
CA LYS A 207 5.17 -17.94 -7.06
C LYS A 207 4.43 -19.28 -6.92
N LYS A 208 4.65 -20.02 -5.82
CA LYS A 208 3.90 -21.27 -5.55
C LYS A 208 2.43 -20.99 -5.21
N ASN A 209 2.16 -19.85 -4.56
CA ASN A 209 0.85 -19.47 -4.04
C ASN A 209 0.12 -18.46 -4.92
N PHE A 210 0.84 -17.69 -5.75
CA PHE A 210 0.30 -16.57 -6.52
C PHE A 210 0.70 -16.62 -7.99
N ILE A 211 -0.20 -16.09 -8.84
CA ILE A 211 0.06 -15.79 -10.26
C ILE A 211 -0.13 -14.29 -10.50
N ILE A 212 0.68 -13.71 -11.37
CA ILE A 212 0.50 -12.33 -11.82
C ILE A 212 -0.69 -12.29 -12.77
N ILE A 213 -1.64 -11.40 -12.53
CA ILE A 213 -2.81 -11.23 -13.41
C ILE A 213 -2.83 -9.86 -14.10
N ASP A 214 -2.18 -8.85 -13.53
CA ASP A 214 -2.05 -7.51 -14.13
C ASP A 214 -0.87 -6.74 -13.51
N ASN A 215 -0.48 -5.62 -14.17
CA ASN A 215 0.44 -4.64 -13.60
C ASN A 215 0.19 -3.21 -14.13
N GLU A 216 0.55 -2.22 -13.33
CA GLU A 216 0.63 -0.80 -13.66
C GLU A 216 2.03 -0.30 -13.31
N GLY A 217 2.92 -0.18 -14.31
CA GLY A 217 4.33 0.09 -14.04
C GLY A 217 4.94 -1.01 -13.17
N ASP A 218 5.51 -0.60 -12.05
CA ASP A 218 6.16 -1.47 -11.07
C ASP A 218 5.21 -1.97 -9.96
N THR A 219 3.90 -1.67 -10.09
CA THR A 219 2.84 -2.18 -9.21
C THR A 219 2.18 -3.40 -9.86
N PHE A 220 2.16 -4.52 -9.16
CA PHE A 220 1.69 -5.81 -9.65
C PHE A 220 0.46 -6.28 -8.90
N LEU A 221 -0.57 -6.73 -9.64
CA LEU A 221 -1.70 -7.46 -9.07
C LEU A 221 -1.51 -8.96 -9.27
N LEU A 222 -1.50 -9.69 -8.17
CA LEU A 222 -1.38 -11.13 -8.14
C LEU A 222 -2.66 -11.74 -7.57
N LYS A 223 -3.00 -12.93 -8.06
CA LYS A 223 -4.14 -13.73 -7.57
C LYS A 223 -3.63 -15.02 -6.97
N LYS A 224 -4.22 -15.44 -5.86
CA LYS A 224 -3.99 -16.77 -5.26
C LYS A 224 -4.40 -17.86 -6.25
N LYS A 225 -3.59 -18.90 -6.33
CA LYS A 225 -3.84 -20.09 -7.15
C LYS A 225 -4.98 -20.94 -6.60
#